data_5e0f1026961519e3c5b469655fc9e673
#
_entry.id   5e0f1026961519e3c5b469655fc9e673
#
_cell.length_a   1.000
_cell.length_b   1.000
_cell.length_c   1.000
_cell.angle_alpha   90.00
_cell.angle_beta   90.00
_cell.angle_gamma   90.00
#
_symmetry.space_group_name_H-M   'P 1'
#
loop_
_entity.id
_entity.type
_entity.pdbx_description
1 polymer ?
#
loop_
_entity_poly.entity_id
_entity_poly.type
_entity_poly.pdbx_seq_one_letter_code
_entity_poly.pdbx_strand_id
1 'polypeptide(L)'
;MALPFDPIAEARRQWELRWPGGETMHAVTSLMRVQQLVIARLDTVLKPHGLSFARYEALVLLVFSSRGALPLGKMGERLQVHPTSITSIINRLESAGLVERRPHPEDGRAVLAAITDEGRALVERATADLLAADFALGALSGAEQRGLSDLLAPVRRDAGDF
;
A
#
# COMPACT_ATOMS: atom_id res chain seq x y z
N MET A 1 15.42 0.28 19.61
CA MET A 1 15.56 -0.62 20.77
C MET A 1 14.22 -1.27 21.04
N ALA A 2 14.14 -2.60 21.12
CA ALA A 2 12.89 -3.29 21.45
C ALA A 2 12.56 -3.07 22.93
N LEU A 3 11.26 -2.93 23.25
CA LEU A 3 10.79 -2.87 24.62
C LEU A 3 10.84 -4.27 25.26
N PRO A 4 11.07 -4.39 26.59
CA PRO A 4 11.10 -5.68 27.28
C PRO A 4 9.71 -6.30 27.50
N PHE A 5 8.66 -5.66 27.02
CA PHE A 5 7.25 -6.08 27.12
C PHE A 5 6.47 -5.65 25.88
N ASP A 6 5.31 -6.28 25.65
CA ASP A 6 4.38 -5.87 24.61
C ASP A 6 3.52 -4.67 25.10
N PRO A 7 3.75 -3.45 24.55
CA PRO A 7 3.02 -2.26 24.99
C PRO A 7 1.53 -2.31 24.63
N ILE A 8 1.13 -3.08 23.61
CA ILE A 8 -0.28 -3.20 23.21
C ILE A 8 -1.03 -4.12 24.17
N ALA A 9 -0.38 -5.23 24.56
CA ALA A 9 -0.94 -6.11 25.60
C ALA A 9 -1.05 -5.41 26.95
N GLU A 10 -0.09 -4.55 27.30
CA GLU A 10 -0.17 -3.74 28.52
C GLU A 10 -1.29 -2.70 28.44
N ALA A 11 -1.43 -2.02 27.32
CA ALA A 11 -2.52 -1.06 27.10
C ALA A 11 -3.90 -1.74 27.23
N ARG A 12 -4.06 -2.98 26.70
CA ARG A 12 -5.29 -3.77 26.87
C ARG A 12 -5.60 -3.98 28.36
N ARG A 13 -4.63 -4.43 29.16
CA ARG A 13 -4.83 -4.65 30.61
C ARG A 13 -5.28 -3.37 31.30
N GLN A 14 -4.66 -2.22 31.00
CA GLN A 14 -5.05 -0.93 31.57
C GLN A 14 -6.43 -0.46 31.11
N TRP A 15 -6.83 -0.78 29.87
CA TRP A 15 -8.14 -0.51 29.34
C TRP A 15 -9.23 -1.28 30.08
N GLU A 16 -9.05 -2.59 30.26
CA GLU A 16 -10.01 -3.49 30.90
C GLU A 16 -10.30 -3.13 32.37
N LEU A 17 -9.37 -2.42 33.03
CA LEU A 17 -9.58 -1.87 34.37
C LEU A 17 -10.55 -0.68 34.43
N ARG A 18 -10.87 -0.08 33.28
CA ARG A 18 -11.61 1.20 33.20
C ARG A 18 -12.83 1.15 32.28
N TRP A 19 -12.74 0.37 31.21
CA TRP A 19 -13.74 0.34 30.15
C TRP A 19 -13.95 -1.08 29.60
N PRO A 20 -15.14 -1.38 29.05
CA PRO A 20 -15.38 -2.62 28.32
C PRO A 20 -14.69 -2.61 26.94
N GLY A 21 -14.69 -3.76 26.25
CA GLY A 21 -14.23 -3.85 24.86
C GLY A 21 -12.72 -3.91 24.68
N GLY A 22 -11.98 -4.42 25.66
CA GLY A 22 -10.52 -4.58 25.61
C GLY A 22 -10.04 -5.38 24.40
N GLU A 23 -10.78 -6.41 23.95
CA GLU A 23 -10.48 -7.19 22.74
C GLU A 23 -10.50 -6.33 21.48
N THR A 24 -11.55 -5.53 21.31
CA THR A 24 -11.70 -4.65 20.15
C THR A 24 -10.57 -3.61 20.11
N MET A 25 -10.30 -2.96 21.25
CA MET A 25 -9.20 -2.00 21.35
C MET A 25 -7.85 -2.66 21.02
N HIS A 26 -7.58 -3.85 21.57
CA HIS A 26 -6.36 -4.60 21.31
C HIS A 26 -6.21 -4.96 19.82
N ALA A 27 -7.28 -5.43 19.17
CA ALA A 27 -7.29 -5.75 17.74
C ALA A 27 -6.99 -4.53 16.88
N VAL A 28 -7.67 -3.41 17.13
CA VAL A 28 -7.49 -2.15 16.38
C VAL A 28 -6.07 -1.61 16.55
N THR A 29 -5.56 -1.55 17.78
CA THR A 29 -4.20 -1.02 18.03
C THR A 29 -3.12 -1.93 17.45
N SER A 30 -3.33 -3.26 17.48
CA SER A 30 -2.43 -4.24 16.82
C SER A 30 -2.41 -4.04 15.31
N LEU A 31 -3.59 -3.88 14.68
CA LEU A 31 -3.71 -3.63 13.23
C LEU A 31 -2.98 -2.33 12.83
N MET A 32 -3.21 -1.24 13.57
CA MET A 32 -2.55 0.04 13.28
C MET A 32 -1.02 -0.05 13.46
N ARG A 33 -0.56 -0.78 14.47
CA ARG A 33 0.87 -0.97 14.69
C ARG A 33 1.51 -1.81 13.61
N VAL A 34 0.88 -2.92 13.22
CA VAL A 34 1.36 -3.78 12.13
C VAL A 34 1.41 -3.01 10.82
N GLN A 35 0.38 -2.24 10.49
CA GLN A 35 0.37 -1.39 9.29
C GLN A 35 1.60 -0.45 9.24
N GLN A 36 1.93 0.23 10.33
CA GLN A 36 3.12 1.10 10.41
C GLN A 36 4.41 0.33 10.18
N LEU A 37 4.55 -0.85 10.81
CA LEU A 37 5.76 -1.68 10.71
C LEU A 37 5.93 -2.26 9.29
N VAL A 38 4.85 -2.73 8.67
CA VAL A 38 4.84 -3.26 7.32
C VAL A 38 5.24 -2.17 6.32
N ILE A 39 4.59 -0.99 6.35
CA ILE A 39 4.93 0.13 5.46
C ILE A 39 6.40 0.55 5.62
N ALA A 40 6.90 0.69 6.85
CA ALA A 40 8.29 1.07 7.09
C ALA A 40 9.28 0.02 6.53
N ARG A 41 8.95 -1.27 6.62
CA ARG A 41 9.78 -2.34 6.06
C ARG A 41 9.73 -2.40 4.54
N LEU A 42 8.54 -2.25 3.94
CA LEU A 42 8.38 -2.16 2.48
C LEU A 42 9.14 -0.97 1.91
N ASP A 43 9.01 0.22 2.54
CA ASP A 43 9.75 1.41 2.13
C ASP A 43 11.28 1.22 2.25
N THR A 44 11.74 0.45 3.25
CA THR A 44 13.17 0.12 3.39
C THR A 44 13.65 -0.74 2.22
N VAL A 45 12.89 -1.76 1.80
CA VAL A 45 13.19 -2.61 0.65
C VAL A 45 13.16 -1.80 -0.66
N LEU A 46 12.22 -0.88 -0.79
CA LEU A 46 12.02 -0.07 -2.01
C LEU A 46 12.99 1.12 -2.11
N LYS A 47 13.64 1.51 -1.02
CA LYS A 47 14.55 2.66 -0.98
C LYS A 47 15.69 2.60 -2.01
N PRO A 48 16.38 1.46 -2.25
CA PRO A 48 17.40 1.34 -3.29
C PRO A 48 16.89 1.61 -4.70
N HIS A 49 15.59 1.38 -4.93
CA HIS A 49 14.90 1.66 -6.19
C HIS A 49 14.40 3.10 -6.31
N GLY A 50 14.63 3.95 -5.31
CA GLY A 50 14.12 5.32 -5.26
C GLY A 50 12.59 5.40 -5.08
N LEU A 51 11.94 4.33 -4.65
CA LEU A 51 10.50 4.23 -4.49
C LEU A 51 10.08 4.29 -3.01
N SER A 52 8.84 4.71 -2.77
CA SER A 52 8.05 4.37 -1.59
C SER A 52 7.00 3.34 -1.99
N PHE A 53 6.38 2.66 -1.03
CA PHE A 53 5.36 1.66 -1.33
C PHE A 53 4.19 2.27 -2.13
N ALA A 54 3.70 3.47 -1.78
CA ALA A 54 2.66 4.15 -2.55
C ALA A 54 3.04 4.44 -4.02
N ARG A 55 4.31 4.75 -4.31
CA ARG A 55 4.79 4.94 -5.69
C ARG A 55 4.94 3.62 -6.43
N TYR A 56 5.37 2.58 -5.74
CA TYR A 56 5.42 1.23 -6.28
C TYR A 56 4.01 0.73 -6.65
N GLU A 57 3.02 0.86 -5.76
CA GLU A 57 1.63 0.49 -6.03
C GLU A 57 1.07 1.22 -7.25
N ALA A 58 1.35 2.51 -7.41
CA ALA A 58 0.93 3.28 -8.56
C ALA A 58 1.53 2.75 -9.88
N LEU A 59 2.82 2.38 -9.87
CA LEU A 59 3.47 1.77 -11.05
C LEU A 59 2.89 0.38 -11.34
N VAL A 60 2.71 -0.48 -10.33
CA VAL A 60 2.11 -1.82 -10.48
C VAL A 60 0.69 -1.73 -11.04
N LEU A 61 -0.11 -0.77 -10.58
CA LEU A 61 -1.44 -0.53 -11.11
C LEU A 61 -1.42 -0.20 -12.62
N LEU A 62 -0.43 0.56 -13.08
CA LEU A 62 -0.22 0.83 -14.50
C LEU A 62 0.23 -0.41 -15.28
N VAL A 63 1.10 -1.24 -14.68
CA VAL A 63 1.48 -2.54 -15.28
C VAL A 63 0.28 -3.44 -15.49
N PHE A 64 -0.65 -3.50 -14.52
CA PHE A 64 -1.87 -4.32 -14.61
C PHE A 64 -2.91 -3.78 -15.60
N SER A 65 -2.78 -2.52 -16.01
CA SER A 65 -3.69 -1.96 -17.01
C SER A 65 -3.38 -2.50 -18.41
N SER A 66 -4.41 -2.84 -19.19
CA SER A 66 -4.26 -3.44 -20.53
C SER A 66 -3.45 -2.59 -21.52
N ARG A 67 -3.41 -1.27 -21.30
CA ARG A 67 -2.68 -0.31 -22.17
C ARG A 67 -1.45 0.31 -21.50
N GLY A 68 -1.10 -0.13 -20.29
CA GLY A 68 -0.04 0.48 -19.49
C GLY A 68 -0.32 1.93 -19.10
N ALA A 69 -1.57 2.38 -19.19
CA ALA A 69 -1.99 3.76 -18.94
C ALA A 69 -3.37 3.82 -18.30
N LEU A 70 -3.58 4.78 -17.39
CA LEU A 70 -4.86 5.02 -16.72
C LEU A 70 -5.08 6.52 -16.49
N PRO A 71 -6.34 6.98 -16.50
CA PRO A 71 -6.69 8.31 -16.00
C PRO A 71 -6.34 8.47 -14.54
N LEU A 72 -5.81 9.63 -14.13
CA LEU A 72 -5.42 9.91 -12.74
C LEU A 72 -6.58 9.71 -11.76
N GLY A 73 -7.80 10.10 -12.15
CA GLY A 73 -9.00 9.86 -11.32
C GLY A 73 -9.22 8.39 -11.02
N LYS A 74 -9.14 7.51 -12.04
CA LYS A 74 -9.28 6.06 -11.86
C LYS A 74 -8.15 5.45 -11.03
N MET A 75 -6.95 6.02 -11.11
CA MET A 75 -5.85 5.59 -10.24
C MET A 75 -6.14 5.93 -8.78
N GLY A 76 -6.62 7.16 -8.50
CA GLY A 76 -7.01 7.58 -7.16
C GLY A 76 -8.11 6.70 -6.56
N GLU A 77 -9.15 6.40 -7.35
CA GLU A 77 -10.23 5.49 -6.94
C GLU A 77 -9.73 4.09 -6.59
N ARG A 78 -8.88 3.48 -7.44
CA ARG A 78 -8.37 2.12 -7.24
C ARG A 78 -7.37 2.00 -6.09
N LEU A 79 -6.53 3.02 -5.89
CA LEU A 79 -5.57 3.08 -4.80
C LEU A 79 -6.18 3.66 -3.53
N GLN A 80 -7.44 4.12 -3.60
CA GLN A 80 -8.18 4.74 -2.49
C GLN A 80 -7.40 5.90 -1.83
N VAL A 81 -6.78 6.72 -2.66
CA VAL A 81 -6.04 7.90 -2.23
C VAL A 81 -6.71 9.18 -2.72
N HIS A 82 -6.58 10.24 -1.94
CA HIS A 82 -7.11 11.54 -2.31
C HIS A 82 -6.52 12.03 -3.65
N PRO A 83 -7.28 12.75 -4.51
CA PRO A 83 -6.80 13.27 -5.80
C PRO A 83 -5.50 14.06 -5.73
N THR A 84 -5.28 14.81 -4.66
CA THR A 84 -4.02 15.54 -4.43
C THR A 84 -2.85 14.58 -4.23
N SER A 85 -3.07 13.46 -3.55
CA SER A 85 -2.04 12.44 -3.29
C SER A 85 -1.62 11.76 -4.59
N ILE A 86 -2.58 11.32 -5.42
CA ILE A 86 -2.24 10.68 -6.71
C ILE A 86 -1.51 11.65 -7.63
N THR A 87 -1.91 12.91 -7.68
CA THR A 87 -1.21 13.95 -8.46
C THR A 87 0.25 14.09 -8.01
N SER A 88 0.49 14.13 -6.69
CA SER A 88 1.85 14.21 -6.13
C SER A 88 2.68 12.96 -6.44
N ILE A 89 2.08 11.76 -6.35
CA ILE A 89 2.72 10.49 -6.69
C ILE A 89 3.16 10.52 -8.17
N ILE A 90 2.23 10.86 -9.08
CA ILE A 90 2.50 10.88 -10.52
C ILE A 90 3.53 11.94 -10.89
N ASN A 91 3.50 13.14 -10.29
CA ASN A 91 4.53 14.16 -10.50
C ASN A 91 5.95 13.64 -10.19
N ARG A 92 6.09 12.92 -9.07
CA ARG A 92 7.39 12.34 -8.68
C ARG A 92 7.84 11.22 -9.59
N LEU A 93 6.92 10.37 -10.05
CA LEU A 93 7.22 9.28 -10.99
C LEU A 93 7.58 9.83 -12.38
N GLU A 94 6.90 10.88 -12.83
CA GLU A 94 7.20 11.57 -14.09
C GLU A 94 8.57 12.26 -14.03
N SER A 95 8.86 12.97 -12.94
CA SER A 95 10.19 13.59 -12.73
C SER A 95 11.33 12.57 -12.70
N ALA A 96 11.04 11.31 -12.35
CA ALA A 96 11.99 10.19 -12.38
C ALA A 96 12.01 9.44 -13.73
N GLY A 97 11.23 9.86 -14.74
CA GLY A 97 11.15 9.21 -16.04
C GLY A 97 10.43 7.86 -16.05
N LEU A 98 9.72 7.49 -14.97
CA LEU A 98 9.07 6.19 -14.82
C LEU A 98 7.64 6.18 -15.37
N VAL A 99 7.05 7.35 -15.49
CA VAL A 99 5.69 7.61 -16.01
C VAL A 99 5.76 8.84 -16.90
N GLU A 100 4.93 8.89 -17.92
CA GLU A 100 4.67 10.07 -18.71
C GLU A 100 3.19 10.43 -18.70
N ARG A 101 2.87 11.73 -18.87
CA ARG A 101 1.51 12.18 -19.06
C ARG A 101 1.17 12.21 -20.53
N ARG A 102 0.00 11.66 -20.87
CA ARG A 102 -0.57 11.67 -22.23
C ARG A 102 -1.99 12.25 -22.22
N PRO A 103 -2.41 12.96 -23.27
CA PRO A 103 -3.81 13.33 -23.44
C PRO A 103 -4.69 12.07 -23.52
N HIS A 104 -5.89 12.13 -22.94
CA HIS A 104 -6.85 11.05 -23.14
C HIS A 104 -7.41 11.11 -24.57
N PRO A 105 -7.44 10.00 -25.33
CA PRO A 105 -7.81 10.03 -26.76
C PRO A 105 -9.27 10.45 -27.02
N GLU A 106 -10.16 10.23 -26.05
CA GLU A 106 -11.60 10.49 -26.19
C GLU A 106 -12.10 11.61 -25.26
N ASP A 107 -11.30 12.09 -24.34
CA ASP A 107 -11.65 13.15 -23.38
C ASP A 107 -10.49 14.13 -23.22
N GLY A 108 -10.55 15.23 -23.96
CA GLY A 108 -9.50 16.26 -23.94
C GLY A 108 -9.31 16.97 -22.59
N ARG A 109 -10.15 16.71 -21.59
CA ARG A 109 -10.01 17.23 -20.22
C ARG A 109 -9.29 16.26 -19.30
N ALA A 110 -9.18 14.98 -19.67
CA ALA A 110 -8.57 13.95 -18.88
C ALA A 110 -7.10 13.75 -19.26
N VAL A 111 -6.26 13.50 -18.27
CA VAL A 111 -4.85 13.17 -18.42
C VAL A 111 -4.64 11.72 -18.02
N LEU A 112 -3.97 10.98 -18.89
CA LEU A 112 -3.50 9.62 -18.60
C LEU A 112 -2.10 9.67 -18.00
N ALA A 113 -1.86 8.86 -16.98
CA ALA A 113 -0.52 8.42 -16.60
C ALA A 113 -0.21 7.14 -17.38
N ALA A 114 0.90 7.11 -18.12
CA ALA A 114 1.36 5.96 -18.87
C ALA A 114 2.73 5.53 -18.33
N ILE A 115 2.89 4.23 -18.06
CA ILE A 115 4.18 3.70 -17.59
C ILE A 115 5.17 3.64 -18.75
N THR A 116 6.41 4.04 -18.49
CA THR A 116 7.53 3.93 -19.45
C THR A 116 8.15 2.53 -19.39
N ASP A 117 8.99 2.20 -20.37
CA ASP A 117 9.77 0.94 -20.35
C ASP A 117 10.72 0.90 -19.15
N GLU A 118 11.31 2.04 -18.78
CA GLU A 118 12.10 2.22 -17.56
C GLU A 118 11.28 1.91 -16.30
N GLY A 119 10.04 2.44 -16.24
CA GLY A 119 9.11 2.17 -15.15
C GLY A 119 8.77 0.69 -15.03
N ARG A 120 8.53 -0.01 -16.15
CA ARG A 120 8.27 -1.46 -16.18
C ARG A 120 9.48 -2.25 -15.66
N ALA A 121 10.67 -1.96 -16.20
CA ALA A 121 11.90 -2.62 -15.78
C ALA A 121 12.19 -2.40 -14.27
N LEU A 122 11.86 -1.21 -13.74
CA LEU A 122 12.02 -0.92 -12.32
C LEU A 122 11.03 -1.71 -11.48
N VAL A 123 9.76 -1.82 -11.90
CA VAL A 123 8.74 -2.64 -11.19
C VAL A 123 9.21 -4.09 -11.08
N GLU A 124 9.73 -4.69 -12.15
CA GLU A 124 10.21 -6.07 -12.12
C GLU A 124 11.32 -6.26 -11.05
N ARG A 125 12.31 -5.38 -11.03
CA ARG A 125 13.40 -5.45 -10.03
C ARG A 125 12.89 -5.24 -8.61
N ALA A 126 12.08 -4.21 -8.39
CA ALA A 126 11.51 -3.89 -7.08
C ALA A 126 10.60 -5.00 -6.57
N THR A 127 9.82 -5.63 -7.46
CA THR A 127 8.96 -6.77 -7.11
C THR A 127 9.78 -7.99 -6.69
N ALA A 128 10.89 -8.27 -7.37
CA ALA A 128 11.77 -9.37 -6.98
C ALA A 128 12.31 -9.19 -5.53
N ASP A 129 12.70 -7.97 -5.16
CA ASP A 129 13.20 -7.67 -3.81
C ASP A 129 12.07 -7.73 -2.76
N LEU A 130 10.86 -7.27 -3.10
CA LEU A 130 9.70 -7.38 -2.21
C LEU A 130 9.30 -8.85 -1.98
N LEU A 131 9.33 -9.68 -3.03
CA LEU A 131 9.09 -11.11 -2.93
C LEU A 131 10.15 -11.80 -2.07
N ALA A 132 11.43 -11.46 -2.24
CA ALA A 132 12.52 -11.97 -1.40
C ALA A 132 12.39 -11.57 0.08
N ALA A 133 11.69 -10.46 0.35
CA ALA A 133 11.35 -9.99 1.70
C ALA A 133 9.95 -10.46 2.20
N ASP A 134 9.30 -11.39 1.48
CA ASP A 134 7.94 -11.89 1.76
C ASP A 134 6.92 -10.75 2.00
N PHE A 135 7.05 -9.61 1.30
CA PHE A 135 6.23 -8.40 1.52
C PHE A 135 6.12 -8.00 2.99
N ALA A 136 7.18 -8.17 3.76
CA ALA A 136 7.26 -7.93 5.21
C ALA A 136 6.36 -8.82 6.09
N LEU A 137 5.73 -9.86 5.55
CA LEU A 137 4.85 -10.80 6.25
C LEU A 137 5.46 -12.20 6.40
N GLY A 138 6.76 -12.37 6.23
CA GLY A 138 7.44 -13.67 6.31
C GLY A 138 7.40 -14.35 7.70
N ALA A 139 6.91 -13.64 8.74
CA ALA A 139 6.61 -14.25 10.04
C ALA A 139 5.34 -15.13 10.01
N LEU A 140 4.51 -15.02 8.96
CA LEU A 140 3.27 -15.77 8.79
C LEU A 140 3.42 -16.80 7.67
N SER A 141 2.94 -18.00 7.90
CA SER A 141 2.77 -19.01 6.84
C SER A 141 1.74 -18.55 5.81
N GLY A 142 1.76 -19.12 4.59
CA GLY A 142 0.77 -18.80 3.56
C GLY A 142 -0.69 -19.05 3.99
N ALA A 143 -0.94 -20.02 4.87
CA ALA A 143 -2.28 -20.26 5.43
C ALA A 143 -2.70 -19.12 6.38
N GLU A 144 -1.79 -18.63 7.22
CA GLU A 144 -2.04 -17.52 8.14
C GLU A 144 -2.20 -16.19 7.39
N GLN A 145 -1.47 -15.96 6.30
CA GLN A 145 -1.65 -14.80 5.42
C GLN A 145 -3.04 -14.78 4.77
N ARG A 146 -3.53 -15.96 4.30
CA ARG A 146 -4.91 -16.08 3.80
C ARG A 146 -5.94 -15.81 4.90
N GLY A 147 -5.76 -16.42 6.08
CA GLY A 147 -6.63 -16.17 7.23
C GLY A 147 -6.67 -14.70 7.66
N LEU A 148 -5.55 -14.01 7.64
CA LEU A 148 -5.50 -12.56 7.87
C LEU A 148 -6.34 -11.79 6.84
N SER A 149 -6.21 -12.12 5.56
CA SER A 149 -7.00 -11.48 4.48
C SER A 149 -8.49 -11.73 4.67
N ASP A 150 -8.89 -12.96 5.06
CA ASP A 150 -10.27 -13.34 5.31
C ASP A 150 -10.87 -12.59 6.52
N LEU A 151 -10.07 -12.35 7.57
CA LEU A 151 -10.49 -11.58 8.74
C LEU A 151 -10.65 -10.08 8.44
N LEU A 152 -9.86 -9.53 7.53
CA LEU A 152 -9.92 -8.12 7.15
C LEU A 152 -11.04 -7.81 6.14
N ALA A 153 -11.42 -8.78 5.31
CA ALA A 153 -12.43 -8.57 4.26
C ALA A 153 -13.81 -8.11 4.77
N PRO A 154 -14.39 -8.64 5.87
CA PRO A 154 -15.64 -8.13 6.42
C PRO A 154 -15.55 -6.67 6.89
N VAL A 155 -14.43 -6.27 7.51
CA VAL A 155 -14.22 -4.89 7.98
C VAL A 155 -14.19 -3.93 6.80
N ARG A 156 -13.50 -4.31 5.71
CA ARG A 156 -13.42 -3.51 4.48
C ARG A 156 -14.80 -3.36 3.82
N ARG A 157 -15.60 -4.44 3.76
CA ARG A 157 -16.96 -4.40 3.21
C ARG A 157 -17.89 -3.51 4.01
N ASP A 158 -17.84 -3.60 5.34
CA ASP A 158 -18.63 -2.75 6.23
C ASP A 158 -18.32 -1.26 6.06
N ALA A 159 -17.06 -0.94 5.77
CA ALA A 159 -16.59 0.41 5.44
C ALA A 159 -16.93 0.88 4.00
N GLY A 160 -17.55 0.05 3.18
CA GLY A 160 -17.87 0.38 1.78
C GLY A 160 -16.65 0.43 0.85
N ASP A 161 -15.60 -0.32 1.16
CA ASP A 161 -14.36 -0.38 0.36
C ASP A 161 -14.58 -1.14 -0.97
N PHE A 162 -15.48 -2.09 -1.01
CA PHE A 162 -15.93 -2.86 -2.19
C PHE A 162 -17.29 -3.52 -1.99
#